data_da272ebf4919273ffbf7d8b3eb519add
#
_entry.id   da272ebf4919273ffbf7d8b3eb519add
#
_cell.length_a   1.000
_cell.length_b   1.000
_cell.length_c   1.000
_cell.angle_alpha   90.00
_cell.angle_beta   90.00
_cell.angle_gamma   90.00
#
_symmetry.space_group_name_H-M   'P 1'
#
loop_
_entity.id
_entity.type
_entity.pdbx_description
1 polymer ?
#
loop_
_entity_poly.entity_id
_entity_poly.type
_entity_poly.pdbx_seq_one_letter_code
_entity_poly.pdbx_strand_id
1 'polypeptide(L)'
;MPNMGIEKLYVSQQLTDSAAGMTFTKPQYYKYVQELSLKPKVNSASAYAENRKVDQDTQFDSCDVSINLFQMTSSQRAFMLGQSLAGGGGAIGALNDKAPWITLLYKAPIKVDDTIYYRYGVIYKTQFQPPDDDYKTTEGKPDFSQVPKISGSAQPTEWSFKDGKLEKHPWEWHVDTCDPNCPENIDDTWFNSVSIPSLVTYGSLSLSASSPKDGATGISLDTKPSLTFNNPIMNATSILLYNVSDGATVNTTTSSDSSGKIITITPSTNLVANKNYVLVVQDVTDVYGQTLDTQLIRFTTATAAS
;
A
#
# COMPACT_ATOMS: atom_id res chain seq x y z
N MET A 1 12.37 6.27 -6.85
CA MET A 1 13.16 6.74 -5.71
C MET A 1 14.43 5.89 -5.64
N PRO A 2 15.64 6.45 -5.80
CA PRO A 2 16.88 5.67 -5.64
C PRO A 2 17.12 5.33 -4.18
N ASN A 3 17.46 4.06 -3.93
CA ASN A 3 17.91 3.59 -2.62
C ASN A 3 19.38 4.02 -2.41
N MET A 4 19.70 4.56 -1.23
CA MET A 4 21.02 5.08 -0.91
C MET A 4 21.80 4.16 0.05
N GLY A 5 21.36 2.91 0.26
CA GLY A 5 21.98 1.92 1.14
C GLY A 5 21.01 1.41 2.20
N ILE A 6 21.57 0.83 3.26
CA ILE A 6 20.82 0.31 4.40
C ILE A 6 21.51 0.76 5.70
N GLU A 7 20.73 1.19 6.70
CA GLU A 7 21.28 1.67 7.99
C GLU A 7 21.08 0.69 9.13
N LYS A 8 19.89 0.08 9.22
CA LYS A 8 19.55 -0.82 10.32
C LYS A 8 18.91 -2.09 9.78
N LEU A 9 19.22 -3.21 10.41
CA LEU A 9 18.59 -4.51 10.16
C LEU A 9 18.26 -5.17 11.50
N TYR A 10 17.01 -5.58 11.67
CA TYR A 10 16.55 -6.39 12.78
C TYR A 10 15.96 -7.69 12.27
N VAL A 11 16.12 -8.72 13.04
CA VAL A 11 15.68 -10.08 12.70
C VAL A 11 14.76 -10.58 13.80
N SER A 12 13.62 -11.12 13.42
CA SER A 12 12.62 -11.71 14.31
C SER A 12 12.22 -13.08 13.77
N GLN A 13 11.91 -14.02 14.63
CA GLN A 13 11.36 -15.30 14.22
C GLN A 13 9.83 -15.20 14.19
N GLN A 14 9.23 -15.67 13.11
CA GLN A 14 7.78 -15.81 12.99
C GLN A 14 7.34 -17.11 13.68
N LEU A 15 6.53 -16.98 14.73
CA LEU A 15 6.11 -18.11 15.55
C LEU A 15 4.83 -18.73 15.01
N THR A 16 3.89 -17.91 14.58
CA THR A 16 2.64 -18.35 13.96
C THR A 16 2.35 -17.54 12.71
N ASP A 17 1.66 -18.17 11.76
CA ASP A 17 1.14 -17.56 10.55
C ASP A 17 -0.17 -18.27 10.24
N SER A 18 -1.28 -17.55 10.35
CA SER A 18 -2.63 -18.10 10.13
C SER A 18 -3.59 -16.98 9.71
N ALA A 19 -4.75 -17.35 9.21
CA ALA A 19 -5.81 -16.38 8.88
C ALA A 19 -6.22 -15.48 10.06
N ALA A 20 -6.01 -15.92 11.31
CA ALA A 20 -6.32 -15.14 12.51
C ALA A 20 -5.25 -14.09 12.86
N GLY A 21 -4.04 -14.23 12.33
CA GLY A 21 -2.93 -13.32 12.59
C GLY A 21 -1.57 -14.00 12.59
N MET A 22 -0.56 -13.19 12.80
CA MET A 22 0.83 -13.59 12.89
C MET A 22 1.41 -13.20 14.25
N THR A 23 2.27 -14.03 14.81
CA THR A 23 3.02 -13.72 16.04
C THR A 23 4.52 -13.87 15.82
N PHE A 24 5.31 -13.10 16.56
CA PHE A 24 6.74 -12.97 16.33
C PHE A 24 7.49 -12.92 17.65
N THR A 25 8.78 -13.32 17.63
CA THR A 25 9.71 -13.01 18.71
C THR A 25 10.06 -11.52 18.72
N LYS A 26 10.62 -11.02 19.82
CA LYS A 26 11.14 -9.66 19.87
C LYS A 26 12.26 -9.50 18.81
N PRO A 27 12.23 -8.43 17.98
CA PRO A 27 13.27 -8.17 16.99
C PRO A 27 14.64 -8.01 17.64
N GLN A 28 15.68 -8.65 17.05
CA GLN A 28 17.07 -8.59 17.47
C GLN A 28 17.86 -7.75 16.47
N TYR A 29 18.67 -6.81 16.94
CA TYR A 29 19.49 -5.96 16.10
C TYR A 29 20.72 -6.72 15.54
N TYR A 30 20.84 -6.74 14.21
CA TYR A 30 22.01 -7.27 13.48
C TYR A 30 22.87 -6.12 13.03
N LYS A 31 23.96 -5.88 13.76
CA LYS A 31 24.88 -4.75 13.52
C LYS A 31 25.67 -4.92 12.23
N TYR A 32 26.06 -3.78 11.66
CA TYR A 32 26.97 -3.71 10.52
C TYR A 32 26.47 -4.44 9.28
N VAL A 33 25.19 -4.29 8.98
CA VAL A 33 24.62 -4.73 7.71
C VAL A 33 25.25 -3.93 6.57
N GLN A 34 25.73 -4.62 5.54
CA GLN A 34 26.34 -4.01 4.35
C GLN A 34 25.37 -4.00 3.17
N GLU A 35 24.57 -5.05 3.04
CA GLU A 35 23.66 -5.20 1.93
C GLU A 35 22.43 -6.01 2.35
N LEU A 36 21.26 -5.58 1.88
CA LEU A 36 20.03 -6.36 1.82
C LEU A 36 19.55 -6.32 0.38
N SER A 37 19.52 -7.47 -0.28
CA SER A 37 19.07 -7.60 -1.65
C SER A 37 17.76 -8.37 -1.69
N LEU A 38 16.78 -7.81 -2.39
CA LEU A 38 15.45 -8.36 -2.60
C LEU A 38 15.23 -8.53 -4.11
N LYS A 39 14.91 -9.75 -4.55
CA LYS A 39 14.67 -10.08 -5.95
C LYS A 39 13.35 -10.83 -6.08
N PRO A 40 12.22 -10.10 -6.21
CA PRO A 40 10.92 -10.72 -6.41
C PRO A 40 10.89 -11.58 -7.68
N LYS A 41 10.27 -12.75 -7.57
CA LYS A 41 9.98 -13.66 -8.67
C LYS A 41 8.49 -13.64 -8.95
N VAL A 42 8.15 -13.62 -10.22
CA VAL A 42 6.77 -13.63 -10.69
C VAL A 42 6.59 -14.74 -11.71
N ASN A 43 5.49 -15.46 -11.61
CA ASN A 43 5.04 -16.41 -12.61
C ASN A 43 4.12 -15.66 -13.57
N SER A 44 4.37 -15.75 -14.87
CA SER A 44 3.54 -15.15 -15.89
C SER A 44 3.02 -16.19 -16.86
N ALA A 45 1.70 -16.20 -17.05
CA ALA A 45 1.03 -16.97 -18.11
C ALA A 45 0.59 -16.01 -19.22
N SER A 46 0.75 -16.43 -20.48
CA SER A 46 0.32 -15.65 -21.64
C SER A 46 -0.60 -16.48 -22.51
N ALA A 47 -1.76 -15.94 -22.85
CA ALA A 47 -2.67 -16.54 -23.82
C ALA A 47 -2.45 -15.93 -25.21
N TYR A 48 -2.44 -16.77 -26.23
CA TYR A 48 -2.28 -16.37 -27.63
C TYR A 48 -3.50 -16.79 -28.43
N ALA A 49 -4.01 -15.89 -29.27
CA ALA A 49 -5.00 -16.19 -30.28
C ALA A 49 -4.63 -15.45 -31.56
N GLU A 50 -4.90 -16.06 -32.75
CA GLU A 50 -4.60 -15.50 -34.09
C GLU A 50 -3.14 -15.03 -34.23
N ASN A 51 -2.17 -15.79 -33.70
CA ASN A 51 -0.73 -15.49 -33.70
C ASN A 51 -0.33 -14.20 -32.96
N ARG A 52 -1.16 -13.68 -32.07
CA ARG A 52 -0.84 -12.54 -31.21
C ARG A 52 -1.18 -12.85 -29.77
N LYS A 53 -0.45 -12.18 -28.87
CA LYS A 53 -0.73 -12.24 -27.43
C LYS A 53 -2.02 -11.49 -27.16
N VAL A 54 -3.01 -12.17 -26.58
CA VAL A 54 -4.34 -11.62 -26.29
C VAL A 54 -4.53 -11.35 -24.81
N ASP A 55 -3.79 -12.06 -23.94
CA ASP A 55 -3.90 -11.89 -22.50
C ASP A 55 -2.58 -12.27 -21.80
N GLN A 56 -2.33 -11.67 -20.63
CA GLN A 56 -1.23 -12.02 -19.75
C GLN A 56 -1.66 -11.87 -18.31
N ASP A 57 -1.53 -12.96 -17.54
CA ASP A 57 -1.65 -12.94 -16.08
C ASP A 57 -0.26 -13.04 -15.46
N THR A 58 -0.03 -12.31 -14.36
CA THR A 58 1.23 -12.27 -13.64
C THR A 58 0.97 -12.36 -12.15
N GLN A 59 1.51 -13.39 -11.52
CA GLN A 59 1.34 -13.67 -10.10
C GLN A 59 2.69 -13.69 -9.40
N PHE A 60 2.78 -13.07 -8.20
CA PHE A 60 3.95 -13.19 -7.34
C PHE A 60 4.11 -14.65 -6.89
N ASP A 61 5.35 -15.13 -6.92
CA ASP A 61 5.73 -16.47 -6.49
C ASP A 61 6.47 -16.43 -5.14
N SER A 62 7.63 -15.80 -5.16
CA SER A 62 8.54 -15.72 -4.02
C SER A 62 9.48 -14.52 -4.18
N CYS A 63 10.28 -14.22 -3.16
CA CYS A 63 11.34 -13.23 -3.27
C CYS A 63 12.65 -13.82 -2.77
N ASP A 64 13.68 -13.85 -3.62
CA ASP A 64 15.02 -14.17 -3.16
C ASP A 64 15.54 -13.04 -2.28
N VAL A 65 15.95 -13.39 -1.07
CA VAL A 65 16.48 -12.47 -0.06
C VAL A 65 17.93 -12.82 0.20
N SER A 66 18.83 -11.86 0.12
CA SER A 66 20.20 -12.06 0.56
C SER A 66 20.68 -10.90 1.44
N ILE A 67 21.44 -11.24 2.49
CA ILE A 67 21.96 -10.33 3.48
C ILE A 67 23.46 -10.49 3.56
N ASN A 68 24.22 -9.39 3.43
CA ASN A 68 25.63 -9.34 3.71
C ASN A 68 25.84 -8.60 5.04
N LEU A 69 26.50 -9.26 5.99
CA LEU A 69 26.81 -8.71 7.30
C LEU A 69 28.32 -8.65 7.47
N PHE A 70 28.86 -7.51 7.95
CA PHE A 70 30.29 -7.44 8.27
C PHE A 70 30.68 -8.44 9.36
N GLN A 71 29.76 -8.73 10.27
CA GLN A 71 29.94 -9.78 11.28
C GLN A 71 28.62 -10.48 11.59
N MET A 72 28.68 -11.77 11.80
CA MET A 72 27.56 -12.60 12.27
C MET A 72 28.07 -13.55 13.34
N THR A 73 27.49 -13.49 14.53
CA THR A 73 27.86 -14.41 15.62
C THR A 73 27.26 -15.79 15.41
N SER A 74 27.85 -16.81 16.04
CA SER A 74 27.33 -18.19 15.99
C SER A 74 25.88 -18.27 16.51
N SER A 75 25.53 -17.48 17.53
CA SER A 75 24.15 -17.43 18.04
C SER A 75 23.17 -16.78 17.05
N GLN A 76 23.58 -15.74 16.35
CA GLN A 76 22.77 -15.12 15.30
C GLN A 76 22.56 -16.08 14.11
N ARG A 77 23.61 -16.79 13.71
CA ARG A 77 23.56 -17.83 12.67
C ARG A 77 22.62 -18.97 13.10
N ALA A 78 22.78 -19.48 14.32
CA ALA A 78 21.91 -20.53 14.86
C ALA A 78 20.45 -20.12 14.90
N PHE A 79 20.15 -18.86 15.30
CA PHE A 79 18.80 -18.30 15.33
C PHE A 79 18.14 -18.28 13.94
N MET A 80 18.90 -17.92 12.89
CA MET A 80 18.37 -17.84 11.52
C MET A 80 18.23 -19.21 10.85
N LEU A 81 19.08 -20.18 11.21
CA LEU A 81 19.14 -21.48 10.57
C LEU A 81 18.51 -22.62 11.38
N GLY A 82 17.99 -22.34 12.58
CA GLY A 82 17.43 -23.36 13.47
C GLY A 82 18.45 -24.33 14.03
N GLN A 83 19.73 -23.91 14.12
CA GLN A 83 20.81 -24.72 14.67
C GLN A 83 20.80 -24.68 16.20
N SER A 84 21.33 -25.71 16.83
CA SER A 84 21.50 -25.80 18.29
C SER A 84 22.75 -25.03 18.76
N LEU A 85 22.68 -24.42 19.94
CA LEU A 85 23.84 -23.82 20.58
C LEU A 85 24.51 -24.85 21.49
N ALA A 86 25.83 -24.95 21.39
CA ALA A 86 26.64 -25.83 22.24
C ALA A 86 26.83 -25.22 23.63
N GLY A 87 26.83 -26.04 24.67
CA GLY A 87 27.10 -25.59 26.06
C GLY A 87 28.49 -24.98 26.26
N GLY A 88 29.49 -25.33 25.43
CA GLY A 88 30.84 -24.75 25.38
C GLY A 88 30.98 -23.54 24.44
N GLY A 89 29.89 -23.04 23.84
CA GLY A 89 29.88 -21.97 22.85
C GLY A 89 29.82 -22.49 21.41
N GLY A 90 29.33 -21.63 20.50
CA GLY A 90 29.19 -21.94 19.08
C GLY A 90 27.86 -22.58 18.70
N ALA A 91 27.68 -22.77 17.39
CA ALA A 91 26.50 -23.39 16.80
C ALA A 91 26.82 -24.79 16.27
N ILE A 92 25.90 -25.72 16.42
CA ILE A 92 26.00 -27.09 15.93
C ILE A 92 25.04 -27.21 14.74
N GLY A 93 25.60 -27.51 13.55
CA GLY A 93 24.84 -27.90 12.39
C GLY A 93 24.56 -29.40 12.40
N ALA A 94 23.30 -29.79 12.24
CA ALA A 94 22.86 -31.17 12.24
C ALA A 94 21.97 -31.47 11.01
N LEU A 95 21.93 -32.75 10.63
CA LEU A 95 21.15 -33.24 9.49
C LEU A 95 19.65 -32.85 9.56
N ASN A 96 19.11 -32.74 10.78
CA ASN A 96 17.70 -32.49 11.03
C ASN A 96 17.37 -31.01 11.36
N ASP A 97 18.34 -30.10 11.19
CA ASP A 97 18.09 -28.68 11.39
C ASP A 97 17.00 -28.20 10.44
N LYS A 98 16.03 -27.47 11.00
CA LYS A 98 14.96 -26.84 10.23
C LYS A 98 15.07 -25.34 10.44
N ALA A 99 15.43 -24.64 9.36
CA ALA A 99 15.44 -23.19 9.39
C ALA A 99 14.03 -22.65 9.72
N PRO A 100 13.89 -21.81 10.75
CA PRO A 100 12.62 -21.21 11.11
C PRO A 100 12.21 -20.17 10.07
N TRP A 101 10.93 -19.79 10.10
CA TRP A 101 10.47 -18.61 9.39
C TRP A 101 10.98 -17.35 10.08
N ILE A 102 11.65 -16.52 9.33
CA ILE A 102 12.28 -15.28 9.79
C ILE A 102 11.55 -14.09 9.19
N THR A 103 11.38 -13.05 9.98
CA THR A 103 10.91 -11.75 9.54
C THR A 103 12.04 -10.74 9.70
N LEU A 104 12.30 -9.97 8.64
CA LEU A 104 13.32 -8.94 8.60
C LEU A 104 12.67 -7.56 8.73
N LEU A 105 13.23 -6.70 9.57
CA LEU A 105 12.86 -5.29 9.65
C LEU A 105 14.09 -4.46 9.28
N TYR A 106 13.92 -3.46 8.41
CA TYR A 106 15.04 -2.64 7.97
C TYR A 106 14.70 -1.16 7.90
N LYS A 107 15.75 -0.33 7.96
CA LYS A 107 15.72 1.10 7.68
C LYS A 107 16.71 1.40 6.57
N ALA A 108 16.25 2.09 5.54
CA ALA A 108 17.07 2.44 4.37
C ALA A 108 16.83 3.91 3.99
N PRO A 109 17.89 4.71 3.74
CA PRO A 109 17.73 6.04 3.21
C PRO A 109 17.30 6.00 1.74
N ILE A 110 16.35 6.86 1.38
CA ILE A 110 15.84 7.06 0.03
C ILE A 110 15.92 8.54 -0.35
N LYS A 111 16.09 8.86 -1.62
CA LYS A 111 16.11 10.24 -2.09
C LYS A 111 14.84 10.57 -2.88
N VAL A 112 14.17 11.66 -2.50
CA VAL A 112 13.00 12.20 -3.17
C VAL A 112 13.21 13.70 -3.34
N ASP A 113 13.19 14.20 -4.58
CA ASP A 113 13.32 15.64 -4.92
C ASP A 113 14.46 16.34 -4.16
N ASP A 114 15.68 15.76 -4.21
CA ASP A 114 16.89 16.20 -3.52
C ASP A 114 16.85 16.16 -1.98
N THR A 115 15.79 15.69 -1.37
CA THR A 115 15.65 15.47 0.08
C THR A 115 15.85 14.00 0.43
N ILE A 116 16.57 13.75 1.53
CA ILE A 116 16.76 12.39 2.05
C ILE A 116 15.61 12.08 3.02
N TYR A 117 14.92 11.00 2.73
CA TYR A 117 13.91 10.38 3.58
C TYR A 117 14.33 8.96 3.94
N TYR A 118 13.54 8.29 4.76
CA TYR A 118 13.83 6.93 5.18
C TYR A 118 12.68 6.00 4.85
N ARG A 119 13.01 4.81 4.35
CA ARG A 119 12.10 3.69 4.20
C ARG A 119 12.28 2.75 5.37
N TYR A 120 11.21 2.47 6.07
CA TYR A 120 11.09 1.42 7.07
C TYR A 120 10.35 0.26 6.44
N GLY A 121 10.99 -0.90 6.35
CA GLY A 121 10.39 -2.06 5.70
C GLY A 121 10.39 -3.28 6.60
N VAL A 122 9.45 -4.16 6.33
CA VAL A 122 9.37 -5.50 6.91
C VAL A 122 9.19 -6.52 5.78
N ILE A 123 9.91 -7.64 5.88
CA ILE A 123 9.81 -8.78 4.97
C ILE A 123 9.40 -9.97 5.81
N TYR A 124 8.23 -10.51 5.53
CA TYR A 124 7.67 -11.62 6.28
C TYR A 124 8.13 -12.97 5.71
N LYS A 125 7.93 -14.03 6.50
CA LYS A 125 7.99 -15.43 6.10
C LYS A 125 9.18 -15.77 5.20
N THR A 126 10.39 -15.36 5.63
CA THR A 126 11.66 -15.68 4.94
C THR A 126 12.28 -16.90 5.57
N GLN A 127 12.74 -17.86 4.76
CA GLN A 127 13.49 -19.02 5.22
C GLN A 127 14.89 -18.98 4.62
N PHE A 128 15.92 -19.04 5.48
CA PHE A 128 17.32 -18.95 5.08
C PHE A 128 17.94 -20.32 4.92
N GLN A 129 18.94 -20.39 4.05
CA GLN A 129 19.75 -21.59 3.81
C GLN A 129 21.12 -21.42 4.45
N PRO A 130 21.80 -22.51 4.84
CA PRO A 130 23.19 -22.45 5.28
C PRO A 130 24.04 -21.73 4.24
N PRO A 131 24.85 -20.73 4.64
CA PRO A 131 25.71 -20.02 3.70
C PRO A 131 26.85 -20.90 3.23
N ASP A 132 27.37 -20.57 2.04
CA ASP A 132 28.67 -21.04 1.60
C ASP A 132 29.73 -20.22 2.34
N ASP A 133 30.56 -20.88 3.18
CA ASP A 133 31.62 -20.25 3.95
C ASP A 133 32.97 -20.52 3.28
N ASP A 134 33.60 -19.50 2.73
CA ASP A 134 34.94 -19.54 2.17
C ASP A 134 35.97 -18.96 3.14
N TYR A 135 36.97 -19.74 3.51
CA TYR A 135 38.07 -19.31 4.37
C TYR A 135 39.36 -19.24 3.56
N LYS A 136 39.88 -18.03 3.34
CA LYS A 136 41.12 -17.80 2.60
C LYS A 136 42.22 -17.25 3.50
N THR A 137 43.46 -17.67 3.28
CA THR A 137 44.61 -17.12 3.97
C THR A 137 44.90 -15.70 3.48
N THR A 138 45.18 -14.80 4.40
CA THR A 138 45.57 -13.43 4.06
C THR A 138 47.05 -13.33 3.81
N GLU A 139 47.45 -12.81 2.64
CA GLU A 139 48.86 -12.55 2.29
C GLU A 139 49.24 -11.13 2.74
N GLY A 140 49.67 -10.98 3.99
CA GLY A 140 50.35 -9.78 4.50
C GLY A 140 49.47 -8.55 4.78
N LYS A 141 48.20 -8.47 4.31
CA LYS A 141 47.22 -7.42 4.65
C LYS A 141 45.87 -8.04 5.01
N PRO A 142 45.19 -7.54 6.05
CA PRO A 142 43.82 -7.98 6.34
C PRO A 142 42.91 -7.73 5.11
N ASP A 143 42.20 -8.76 4.67
CA ASP A 143 41.20 -8.67 3.62
C ASP A 143 39.81 -8.75 4.25
N PHE A 144 39.05 -7.65 4.17
CA PHE A 144 37.68 -7.55 4.66
C PHE A 144 36.63 -7.75 3.55
N SER A 145 37.05 -8.24 2.36
CA SER A 145 36.10 -8.51 1.26
C SER A 145 35.26 -9.77 1.48
N GLN A 146 35.73 -10.67 2.38
CA GLN A 146 35.02 -11.91 2.71
C GLN A 146 34.04 -11.68 3.87
N VAL A 147 32.85 -11.23 3.55
CA VAL A 147 31.78 -10.99 4.54
C VAL A 147 30.79 -12.14 4.53
N PRO A 148 30.26 -12.54 5.70
CA PRO A 148 29.22 -13.55 5.75
C PRO A 148 28.01 -13.13 4.92
N LYS A 149 27.64 -13.99 3.97
CA LYS A 149 26.45 -13.83 3.14
C LYS A 149 25.48 -14.96 3.45
N ILE A 150 24.27 -14.60 3.80
CA ILE A 150 23.19 -15.57 4.00
C ILE A 150 22.07 -15.29 2.99
N SER A 151 21.59 -16.35 2.34
CA SER A 151 20.56 -16.26 1.31
C SER A 151 19.37 -17.11 1.68
N GLY A 152 18.20 -16.70 1.25
CA GLY A 152 16.93 -17.37 1.51
C GLY A 152 15.84 -16.92 0.56
N SER A 153 14.63 -17.36 0.84
CA SER A 153 13.45 -17.02 0.05
C SER A 153 12.31 -16.60 0.96
N ALA A 154 11.71 -15.46 0.68
CA ALA A 154 10.48 -15.00 1.31
C ALA A 154 9.26 -15.47 0.51
N GLN A 155 8.22 -15.88 1.23
CA GLN A 155 6.97 -16.36 0.68
C GLN A 155 5.79 -15.50 1.15
N PRO A 156 4.65 -15.49 0.44
CA PRO A 156 3.43 -14.90 0.94
C PRO A 156 3.02 -15.52 2.28
N THR A 157 2.45 -14.71 3.17
CA THR A 157 1.92 -15.17 4.46
C THR A 157 0.61 -15.96 4.28
N GLU A 158 0.28 -16.82 5.27
CA GLU A 158 -1.07 -17.40 5.39
C GLU A 158 -2.07 -16.35 5.87
N TRP A 159 -1.59 -15.37 6.65
CA TRP A 159 -2.39 -14.23 7.01
C TRP A 159 -2.72 -13.41 5.76
N SER A 160 -3.96 -12.96 5.67
CA SER A 160 -4.46 -12.21 4.53
C SER A 160 -5.29 -11.01 4.99
N PHE A 161 -5.45 -10.06 4.11
CA PHE A 161 -6.40 -8.99 4.25
C PHE A 161 -7.24 -8.86 2.98
N LYS A 162 -8.45 -8.28 3.11
CA LYS A 162 -9.34 -8.05 1.97
C LYS A 162 -9.16 -6.63 1.45
N ASP A 163 -8.88 -6.52 0.15
CA ASP A 163 -8.87 -5.28 -0.59
C ASP A 163 -10.00 -5.34 -1.64
N GLY A 164 -11.14 -4.78 -1.30
CA GLY A 164 -12.38 -4.98 -2.03
C GLY A 164 -12.84 -6.44 -1.99
N LYS A 165 -12.89 -7.09 -3.17
CA LYS A 165 -13.25 -8.52 -3.32
C LYS A 165 -12.05 -9.45 -3.31
N LEU A 166 -10.83 -8.89 -3.37
CA LEU A 166 -9.60 -9.67 -3.47
C LEU A 166 -9.02 -9.93 -2.08
N GLU A 167 -8.64 -11.19 -1.85
CA GLU A 167 -7.85 -11.60 -0.70
C GLU A 167 -6.37 -11.52 -1.06
N LYS A 168 -5.60 -10.80 -0.25
CA LYS A 168 -4.18 -10.53 -0.48
C LYS A 168 -3.34 -11.04 0.67
N HIS A 169 -2.30 -11.78 0.34
CA HIS A 169 -1.32 -12.36 1.25
C HIS A 169 -0.01 -11.56 1.18
N PRO A 170 0.31 -10.72 2.17
CA PRO A 170 1.50 -9.89 2.10
C PRO A 170 2.78 -10.72 2.26
N TRP A 171 3.84 -10.34 1.56
CA TRP A 171 5.20 -10.83 1.78
C TRP A 171 6.12 -9.71 2.26
N GLU A 172 5.77 -8.47 1.97
CA GLU A 172 6.46 -7.26 2.45
C GLU A 172 5.47 -6.15 2.80
N TRP A 173 5.95 -5.21 3.59
CA TRP A 173 5.30 -3.93 3.83
C TRP A 173 6.38 -2.88 4.10
N HIS A 174 6.19 -1.67 3.61
CA HIS A 174 7.09 -0.56 3.91
C HIS A 174 6.34 0.76 4.11
N VAL A 175 6.98 1.66 4.86
CA VAL A 175 6.51 3.02 5.14
C VAL A 175 7.66 3.97 4.84
N ASP A 176 7.40 5.01 4.07
CA ASP A 176 8.37 6.05 3.75
C ASP A 176 8.08 7.31 4.59
N THR A 177 9.12 7.93 5.17
CA THR A 177 8.93 9.13 6.01
C THR A 177 8.47 10.37 5.23
N CYS A 178 8.41 10.31 3.91
CA CYS A 178 7.78 11.32 3.08
C CYS A 178 6.26 11.12 2.91
N ASP A 179 5.72 9.96 3.36
CA ASP A 179 4.28 9.73 3.34
C ASP A 179 3.61 10.56 4.44
N PRO A 180 2.58 11.37 4.12
CA PRO A 180 1.85 12.17 5.11
C PRO A 180 1.21 11.34 6.25
N ASN A 181 0.98 10.04 6.02
CA ASN A 181 0.43 9.12 7.02
C ASN A 181 1.50 8.40 7.83
N CYS A 182 2.80 8.67 7.56
CA CYS A 182 3.87 8.07 8.34
C CYS A 182 3.82 8.59 9.80
N PRO A 183 3.85 7.70 10.82
CA PRO A 183 3.90 8.14 12.20
C PRO A 183 5.16 8.97 12.49
N GLU A 184 5.01 10.11 13.17
CA GLU A 184 6.14 10.98 13.53
C GLU A 184 7.21 10.27 14.36
N ASN A 185 6.83 9.31 15.20
CA ASN A 185 7.71 8.54 16.07
C ASN A 185 8.13 7.18 15.52
N ILE A 186 8.08 6.99 14.19
CA ILE A 186 8.37 5.69 13.55
C ILE A 186 9.78 5.17 13.88
N ASP A 187 10.78 6.05 13.99
CA ASP A 187 12.18 5.67 14.28
C ASP A 187 12.33 5.02 15.67
N ASP A 188 11.50 5.43 16.63
CA ASP A 188 11.50 4.92 18.01
C ASP A 188 10.67 3.64 18.15
N THR A 189 9.67 3.44 17.31
CA THR A 189 8.65 2.39 17.50
C THR A 189 8.81 1.20 16.58
N TRP A 190 9.30 1.39 15.34
CA TRP A 190 9.33 0.37 14.29
C TRP A 190 10.02 -0.93 14.69
N PHE A 191 11.13 -0.83 15.41
CA PHE A 191 11.96 -1.99 15.78
C PHE A 191 11.60 -2.61 17.13
N ASN A 192 10.60 -2.09 17.83
CA ASN A 192 10.19 -2.62 19.14
C ASN A 192 9.40 -3.94 19.01
N SER A 193 8.63 -4.08 17.95
CA SER A 193 7.85 -5.27 17.60
C SER A 193 7.64 -5.35 16.11
N VAL A 194 7.35 -6.54 15.59
CA VAL A 194 6.94 -6.69 14.19
C VAL A 194 5.50 -6.21 14.05
N SER A 195 5.28 -5.22 13.21
CA SER A 195 3.94 -4.70 12.92
C SER A 195 3.30 -5.46 11.75
N ILE A 196 2.00 -5.64 11.80
CA ILE A 196 1.17 -6.17 10.72
C ILE A 196 0.42 -4.99 10.11
N PRO A 197 0.46 -4.78 8.78
CA PRO A 197 -0.21 -3.65 8.15
C PRO A 197 -1.73 -3.77 8.31
N SER A 198 -2.39 -2.66 8.53
CA SER A 198 -3.84 -2.55 8.41
C SER A 198 -4.17 -1.69 7.20
N LEU A 199 -5.17 -2.08 6.43
CA LEU A 199 -5.67 -1.20 5.37
C LEU A 199 -6.26 0.06 5.99
N VAL A 200 -6.05 1.17 5.32
CA VAL A 200 -6.81 2.39 5.62
C VAL A 200 -8.26 2.09 5.27
N THR A 201 -9.13 2.06 6.28
CA THR A 201 -10.57 1.96 6.08
C THR A 201 -11.08 3.35 5.70
N TYR A 202 -11.24 3.58 4.42
CA TYR A 202 -12.00 4.74 3.95
C TYR A 202 -13.48 4.50 4.26
N GLY A 203 -14.14 5.49 4.86
CA GLY A 203 -15.58 5.43 5.02
C GLY A 203 -16.27 5.22 3.67
N SER A 204 -17.40 4.50 3.64
CA SER A 204 -18.16 4.30 2.40
C SER A 204 -18.41 5.63 1.72
N LEU A 205 -18.24 5.67 0.39
CA LEU A 205 -18.49 6.89 -0.37
C LEU A 205 -19.91 7.39 -0.12
N SER A 206 -20.06 8.63 0.27
CA SER A 206 -21.33 9.26 0.54
C SER A 206 -21.35 10.72 0.11
N LEU A 207 -22.54 11.19 -0.28
CA LEU A 207 -22.82 12.61 -0.52
C LEU A 207 -23.03 13.28 0.84
N SER A 208 -22.10 14.11 1.26
CA SER A 208 -22.12 14.80 2.56
C SER A 208 -23.04 16.04 2.55
N ALA A 209 -23.10 16.75 1.40
CA ALA A 209 -23.93 17.92 1.23
C ALA A 209 -24.20 18.20 -0.25
N SER A 210 -25.30 18.92 -0.51
CA SER A 210 -25.61 19.48 -1.83
C SER A 210 -26.05 20.92 -1.71
N SER A 211 -25.76 21.70 -2.73
CA SER A 211 -26.33 23.03 -2.93
C SER A 211 -26.82 23.13 -4.38
N PRO A 212 -28.16 23.31 -4.64
CA PRO A 212 -29.26 23.37 -3.66
C PRO A 212 -29.42 22.09 -2.84
N LYS A 213 -29.99 22.19 -1.63
CA LYS A 213 -30.41 21.02 -0.85
C LYS A 213 -31.61 20.36 -1.51
N ASP A 214 -31.81 19.06 -1.26
CA ASP A 214 -32.99 18.36 -1.73
C ASP A 214 -34.26 19.03 -1.18
N GLY A 215 -35.25 19.27 -2.07
CA GLY A 215 -36.50 19.96 -1.77
C GLY A 215 -36.40 21.50 -1.67
N ALA A 216 -35.25 22.10 -1.95
CA ALA A 216 -35.08 23.55 -1.89
C ALA A 216 -35.95 24.28 -2.92
N THR A 217 -36.49 25.46 -2.55
CA THR A 217 -37.31 26.30 -3.41
C THR A 217 -36.78 27.71 -3.51
N GLY A 218 -37.20 28.48 -4.53
CA GLY A 218 -36.75 29.84 -4.72
C GLY A 218 -35.28 29.98 -5.15
N ILE A 219 -34.77 28.98 -5.82
CA ILE A 219 -33.35 28.91 -6.23
C ILE A 219 -33.11 29.92 -7.37
N SER A 220 -32.02 30.69 -7.24
CA SER A 220 -31.62 31.68 -8.27
C SER A 220 -31.39 31.03 -9.63
N LEU A 221 -31.74 31.74 -10.70
CA LEU A 221 -31.63 31.21 -12.07
C LEU A 221 -30.19 31.02 -12.55
N ASP A 222 -29.24 31.70 -11.96
CA ASP A 222 -27.80 31.62 -12.25
C ASP A 222 -27.06 30.60 -11.37
N THR A 223 -27.81 29.83 -10.55
CA THR A 223 -27.24 28.84 -9.63
C THR A 223 -26.42 27.79 -10.36
N LYS A 224 -25.22 27.54 -9.83
CA LYS A 224 -24.37 26.41 -10.19
C LYS A 224 -24.45 25.37 -9.08
N PRO A 225 -25.22 24.29 -9.27
CA PRO A 225 -25.31 23.25 -8.24
C PRO A 225 -23.92 22.71 -7.87
N SER A 226 -23.74 22.38 -6.59
CA SER A 226 -22.52 21.75 -6.09
C SER A 226 -22.84 20.56 -5.19
N LEU A 227 -21.98 19.56 -5.26
CA LEU A 227 -22.05 18.32 -4.51
C LEU A 227 -20.78 18.15 -3.69
N THR A 228 -20.90 17.92 -2.39
CA THR A 228 -19.78 17.68 -1.50
C THR A 228 -19.79 16.23 -1.05
N PHE A 229 -18.68 15.52 -1.28
CA PHE A 229 -18.50 14.13 -0.92
C PHE A 229 -17.54 14.00 0.27
N ASN A 230 -17.64 12.89 0.99
CA ASN A 230 -16.70 12.57 2.09
C ASN A 230 -15.31 12.19 1.57
N ASN A 231 -15.21 11.58 0.38
CA ASN A 231 -13.97 11.16 -0.27
C ASN A 231 -13.69 11.97 -1.54
N PRO A 232 -12.41 12.10 -1.98
CA PRO A 232 -12.09 12.69 -3.28
C PRO A 232 -12.67 11.85 -4.42
N ILE A 233 -13.24 12.50 -5.42
CA ILE A 233 -13.90 11.86 -6.56
C ILE A 233 -12.92 11.69 -7.73
N MET A 234 -12.86 10.46 -8.26
CA MET A 234 -12.08 10.14 -9.46
C MET A 234 -12.92 10.30 -10.73
N ASN A 235 -14.19 9.91 -10.69
CA ASN A 235 -15.08 9.98 -11.84
C ASN A 235 -16.47 10.47 -11.44
N ALA A 236 -16.99 11.46 -12.16
CA ALA A 236 -18.31 12.08 -11.97
C ALA A 236 -18.98 12.43 -13.32
N THR A 237 -18.80 11.60 -14.34
CA THR A 237 -19.27 11.88 -15.71
C THR A 237 -20.76 11.67 -15.91
N SER A 238 -21.44 10.97 -14.99
CA SER A 238 -22.88 10.65 -15.09
C SER A 238 -23.75 11.50 -14.16
N ILE A 239 -23.35 12.75 -13.91
CA ILE A 239 -24.19 13.71 -13.18
C ILE A 239 -25.03 14.48 -14.20
N LEU A 240 -26.36 14.35 -14.10
CA LEU A 240 -27.31 14.94 -15.03
C LEU A 240 -28.23 15.94 -14.34
N LEU A 241 -28.41 17.12 -14.92
CA LEU A 241 -29.43 18.08 -14.51
C LEU A 241 -30.61 17.99 -15.45
N TYR A 242 -31.76 17.71 -14.89
CA TYR A 242 -32.99 17.52 -15.67
C TYR A 242 -34.09 18.52 -15.23
N ASN A 243 -34.70 19.24 -16.19
CA ASN A 243 -35.86 20.07 -15.98
C ASN A 243 -37.09 19.18 -16.06
N VAL A 244 -37.67 18.87 -14.91
CA VAL A 244 -38.82 17.96 -14.79
C VAL A 244 -40.07 18.60 -15.41
N SER A 245 -40.21 19.92 -15.28
CA SER A 245 -41.39 20.64 -15.78
C SER A 245 -41.51 20.65 -17.30
N ASP A 246 -40.39 20.68 -17.99
CA ASP A 246 -40.32 20.74 -19.46
C ASP A 246 -39.91 19.41 -20.09
N GLY A 247 -39.57 18.42 -19.28
CA GLY A 247 -39.16 17.09 -19.74
C GLY A 247 -37.80 17.08 -20.51
N ALA A 248 -36.87 17.97 -20.16
CA ALA A 248 -35.64 18.17 -20.91
C ALA A 248 -34.36 18.09 -20.02
N THR A 249 -33.31 17.47 -20.55
CA THR A 249 -31.98 17.50 -19.94
C THR A 249 -31.33 18.87 -20.19
N VAL A 250 -30.73 19.44 -19.15
CA VAL A 250 -29.96 20.69 -19.22
C VAL A 250 -28.51 20.35 -19.51
N ASN A 251 -27.92 20.96 -20.54
CA ASN A 251 -26.51 20.80 -20.84
C ASN A 251 -25.69 21.43 -19.72
N THR A 252 -24.77 20.66 -19.16
CA THR A 252 -23.91 21.09 -18.05
C THR A 252 -22.45 20.70 -18.28
N THR A 253 -21.55 21.41 -17.63
CA THR A 253 -20.15 21.00 -17.44
C THR A 253 -19.91 20.79 -15.96
N THR A 254 -19.02 19.85 -15.61
CA THR A 254 -18.60 19.58 -14.23
C THR A 254 -17.17 20.03 -14.00
N SER A 255 -16.88 20.54 -12.82
CA SER A 255 -15.52 20.87 -12.37
C SER A 255 -15.33 20.43 -10.93
N SER A 256 -14.11 20.01 -10.60
CA SER A 256 -13.72 19.63 -9.23
C SER A 256 -12.91 20.76 -8.60
N ASP A 257 -13.00 20.90 -7.28
CA ASP A 257 -12.11 21.75 -6.50
C ASP A 257 -10.72 21.10 -6.29
N SER A 258 -9.82 21.82 -5.63
CA SER A 258 -8.45 21.32 -5.35
C SER A 258 -8.40 20.13 -4.38
N SER A 259 -9.43 19.92 -3.56
CA SER A 259 -9.54 18.76 -2.67
C SER A 259 -10.07 17.51 -3.38
N GLY A 260 -10.64 17.65 -4.58
CA GLY A 260 -11.35 16.60 -5.31
C GLY A 260 -12.69 16.20 -4.68
N LYS A 261 -13.13 16.84 -3.60
CA LYS A 261 -14.34 16.46 -2.85
C LYS A 261 -15.58 17.26 -3.25
N ILE A 262 -15.42 18.40 -3.88
CA ILE A 262 -16.55 19.25 -4.30
C ILE A 262 -16.63 19.23 -5.82
N ILE A 263 -17.75 18.77 -6.34
CA ILE A 263 -18.06 18.79 -7.78
C ILE A 263 -19.09 19.91 -8.01
N THR A 264 -18.72 20.88 -8.85
CA THR A 264 -19.61 21.97 -9.27
C THR A 264 -20.17 21.66 -10.65
N ILE A 265 -21.48 21.77 -10.80
CA ILE A 265 -22.22 21.56 -12.02
C ILE A 265 -22.59 22.95 -12.58
N THR A 266 -22.08 23.30 -13.76
CA THR A 266 -22.33 24.58 -14.41
C THR A 266 -23.26 24.38 -15.59
N PRO A 267 -24.53 24.82 -15.50
CA PRO A 267 -25.44 24.82 -16.64
C PRO A 267 -24.93 25.73 -17.75
N SER A 268 -25.12 25.31 -19.02
CA SER A 268 -24.70 26.09 -20.20
C SER A 268 -25.50 27.41 -20.39
N THR A 269 -26.69 27.48 -19.81
CA THR A 269 -27.55 28.65 -19.78
C THR A 269 -28.18 28.77 -18.38
N ASN A 270 -28.67 29.97 -18.02
CA ASN A 270 -29.41 30.14 -16.77
C ASN A 270 -30.62 29.21 -16.72
N LEU A 271 -30.99 28.78 -15.52
CA LEU A 271 -32.16 27.98 -15.28
C LEU A 271 -33.42 28.78 -15.57
N VAL A 272 -34.50 28.11 -15.95
CA VAL A 272 -35.79 28.75 -16.26
C VAL A 272 -36.56 29.01 -14.95
N ALA A 273 -37.20 30.16 -14.85
CA ALA A 273 -37.94 30.56 -13.67
C ALA A 273 -39.20 29.66 -13.43
N ASN A 274 -39.51 29.45 -12.15
CA ASN A 274 -40.67 28.70 -11.69
C ASN A 274 -40.79 27.28 -12.26
N LYS A 275 -39.61 26.58 -12.33
CA LYS A 275 -39.49 25.20 -12.82
C LYS A 275 -38.93 24.27 -11.77
N ASN A 276 -39.34 23.01 -11.85
CA ASN A 276 -38.79 21.93 -11.02
C ASN A 276 -37.63 21.25 -11.74
N TYR A 277 -36.53 21.10 -11.02
CA TYR A 277 -35.33 20.44 -11.48
C TYR A 277 -35.01 19.22 -10.62
N VAL A 278 -34.36 18.25 -11.21
CA VAL A 278 -33.69 17.14 -10.50
C VAL A 278 -32.27 17.00 -10.96
N LEU A 279 -31.35 16.93 -10.00
CA LEU A 279 -29.95 16.54 -10.23
C LEU A 279 -29.86 15.04 -9.95
N VAL A 280 -29.56 14.26 -10.98
CA VAL A 280 -29.36 12.82 -10.90
C VAL A 280 -27.88 12.58 -10.76
N VAL A 281 -27.45 12.00 -9.64
CA VAL A 281 -26.06 11.70 -9.32
C VAL A 281 -25.91 10.19 -9.36
N GLN A 282 -25.28 9.66 -10.40
CA GLN A 282 -25.07 8.23 -10.61
C GLN A 282 -23.68 7.94 -11.12
N ASP A 283 -23.21 6.69 -10.98
CA ASP A 283 -21.90 6.20 -11.45
C ASP A 283 -20.74 7.08 -10.98
N VAL A 284 -20.87 7.70 -9.80
CA VAL A 284 -19.79 8.47 -9.19
C VAL A 284 -18.87 7.50 -8.45
N THR A 285 -17.57 7.55 -8.76
CA THR A 285 -16.55 6.74 -8.10
C THR A 285 -15.50 7.62 -7.44
N ASP A 286 -15.04 7.23 -6.26
CA ASP A 286 -13.95 7.91 -5.56
C ASP A 286 -12.57 7.36 -6.00
N VAL A 287 -11.52 8.01 -5.51
CA VAL A 287 -10.12 7.59 -5.78
C VAL A 287 -9.76 6.23 -5.18
N TYR A 288 -10.62 5.67 -4.32
CA TYR A 288 -10.46 4.36 -3.69
C TYR A 288 -11.28 3.26 -4.37
N GLY A 289 -11.92 3.58 -5.51
CA GLY A 289 -12.70 2.62 -6.31
C GLY A 289 -14.09 2.31 -5.74
N GLN A 290 -14.58 3.08 -4.74
CA GLN A 290 -15.93 2.93 -4.21
C GLN A 290 -16.93 3.65 -5.11
N THR A 291 -18.10 3.06 -5.33
CA THR A 291 -19.18 3.64 -6.14
C THR A 291 -20.31 4.13 -5.25
N LEU A 292 -20.80 5.33 -5.53
CA LEU A 292 -21.94 5.93 -4.84
C LEU A 292 -23.26 5.33 -5.36
N ASP A 293 -24.16 4.99 -4.46
CA ASP A 293 -25.54 4.69 -4.83
C ASP A 293 -26.20 5.92 -5.42
N THR A 294 -27.07 5.73 -6.43
CA THR A 294 -27.76 6.83 -7.13
C THR A 294 -28.49 7.75 -6.16
N GLN A 295 -28.20 9.05 -6.25
CA GLN A 295 -28.83 10.11 -5.47
C GLN A 295 -29.66 11.02 -6.38
N LEU A 296 -30.80 11.49 -5.86
CA LEU A 296 -31.66 12.43 -6.55
C LEU A 296 -31.85 13.68 -5.67
N ILE A 297 -31.50 14.84 -6.20
CA ILE A 297 -31.64 16.12 -5.51
C ILE A 297 -32.63 16.98 -6.31
N ARG A 298 -33.76 17.29 -5.72
CA ARG A 298 -34.82 18.06 -6.34
C ARG A 298 -34.83 19.48 -5.83
N PHE A 299 -35.10 20.42 -6.69
CA PHE A 299 -35.25 21.82 -6.28
C PHE A 299 -36.17 22.59 -7.27
N THR A 300 -36.69 23.72 -6.81
CA THR A 300 -37.54 24.61 -7.61
C THR A 300 -36.88 25.98 -7.72
N THR A 301 -36.82 26.52 -8.93
CA THR A 301 -36.28 27.86 -9.18
C THR A 301 -37.24 28.97 -8.75
N ALA A 302 -36.70 30.16 -8.50
CA ALA A 302 -37.43 31.35 -8.17
C ALA A 302 -38.37 31.78 -9.31
N THR A 303 -39.39 32.54 -8.98
CA THR A 303 -40.19 33.27 -9.98
C THR A 303 -39.29 34.30 -10.67
N ALA A 304 -39.60 34.61 -11.95
CA ALA A 304 -38.91 35.71 -12.64
C ALA A 304 -39.07 37.00 -11.85
N ALA A 305 -38.00 37.76 -11.68
CA ALA A 305 -38.13 39.12 -11.19
C ALA A 305 -38.97 39.92 -12.21
N SER A 306 -40.03 40.50 -11.75
CA SER A 306 -40.93 41.37 -12.54
C SER A 306 -40.22 42.69 -12.90
#